data_f900913bd5085e80aaad07efa5193936
#
_entry.id   f900913bd5085e80aaad07efa5193936
#
_cell.length_a   1.000
_cell.length_b   1.000
_cell.length_c   1.000
_cell.angle_alpha   90.00
_cell.angle_beta   90.00
_cell.angle_gamma   90.00
#
_symmetry.space_group_name_H-M   'P 1'
#
loop_
_entity.id
_entity.type
_entity.pdbx_description
1 polymer ?
#
loop_
_entity_poly.entity_id
_entity_poly.type
_entity_poly.pdbx_seq_one_letter_code
_entity_poly.pdbx_strand_id
1 'polypeptide(L)'
;MRFLAEYIWIGGNNELRSKCRVLDLPNNFHLPNWNYDGSSTGQASGSDSEIMIIPRKTFPCPFRKGINVLALCDTYHMNGEPHTTNTRVIAENIFNKKIYEHPWFGLEQEYFLINLETGLPLGCEKGIPKQGQFYCSVGSGNALGRPLVEEHLEACLYAGLKIGGINAEVAPGQWEFQIGPCEGIEAGDHLWIARYILERLSEKHGYRVDYSPKLSSEINGSGCHCNYSTKDMRHGNIRNTGLVFIENAIEKLSEKHKEHMEVYGKGNELRMIGVHETAKYDEFSFGRANRGASVRIPNNTIVEQKGYFEDRRPAANCDPYLVTSKIYETTCL
;
A
#
# COMPACT_ATOMS: atom_id res chain seq x y z
N MET A 1 34.28 8.45 -3.35
CA MET A 1 33.11 9.26 -3.80
C MET A 1 32.06 9.14 -2.71
N ARG A 2 31.43 10.27 -2.31
CA ARG A 2 30.37 10.28 -1.29
C ARG A 2 29.00 10.22 -1.93
N PHE A 3 28.05 9.56 -1.24
CA PHE A 3 26.65 9.50 -1.64
C PHE A 3 25.73 9.60 -0.42
N LEU A 4 24.45 9.85 -0.67
CA LEU A 4 23.43 9.97 0.34
C LEU A 4 22.55 8.72 0.35
N ALA A 5 22.41 8.09 1.52
CA ALA A 5 21.47 7.03 1.76
C ALA A 5 20.36 7.54 2.71
N GLU A 6 19.14 7.54 2.23
CA GLU A 6 17.95 7.87 3.03
C GLU A 6 17.39 6.59 3.61
N TYR A 7 17.54 6.40 4.93
CA TYR A 7 17.00 5.27 5.67
C TYR A 7 15.54 5.56 6.00
N ILE A 8 14.65 4.70 5.57
CA ILE A 8 13.19 4.84 5.70
C ILE A 8 12.68 3.65 6.52
N TRP A 9 11.85 3.91 7.53
CA TRP A 9 11.24 2.87 8.35
C TRP A 9 9.82 3.25 8.77
N ILE A 10 9.12 2.30 9.38
CA ILE A 10 7.75 2.46 9.88
C ILE A 10 7.83 2.67 11.38
N GLY A 11 7.27 3.78 11.85
CA GLY A 11 7.19 4.16 13.26
C GLY A 11 6.09 3.41 14.02
N GLY A 12 5.93 3.76 15.31
CA GLY A 12 5.04 3.08 16.24
C GLY A 12 3.55 3.22 15.93
N ASN A 13 3.17 4.23 15.16
CA ASN A 13 1.78 4.49 14.77
C ASN A 13 1.52 4.17 13.28
N ASN A 14 2.34 3.33 12.68
CA ASN A 14 2.27 2.97 11.26
C ASN A 14 2.55 4.17 10.32
N GLU A 15 3.29 5.17 10.79
CA GLU A 15 3.75 6.32 10.02
C GLU A 15 5.13 6.10 9.42
N LEU A 16 5.39 6.74 8.29
CA LEU A 16 6.71 6.76 7.66
C LEU A 16 7.67 7.70 8.39
N ARG A 17 8.89 7.23 8.60
CA ARG A 17 9.99 7.97 9.19
C ARG A 17 11.22 7.85 8.31
N SER A 18 12.07 8.88 8.30
CA SER A 18 13.36 8.80 7.59
C SER A 18 14.45 9.62 8.26
N LYS A 19 15.69 9.23 7.98
CA LYS A 19 16.90 10.04 8.26
C LYS A 19 17.96 9.74 7.19
N CYS A 20 18.71 10.76 6.82
CA CYS A 20 19.71 10.68 5.77
C CYS A 20 21.12 10.54 6.33
N ARG A 21 21.94 9.70 5.71
CA ARG A 21 23.34 9.50 6.04
C ARG A 21 24.23 9.75 4.82
N VAL A 22 25.34 10.46 5.04
CA VAL A 22 26.41 10.60 4.03
C VAL A 22 27.37 9.42 4.22
N LEU A 23 27.60 8.67 3.16
CA LEU A 23 28.48 7.51 3.16
C LEU A 23 29.55 7.64 2.09
N ASP A 24 30.73 7.10 2.36
CA ASP A 24 31.74 6.89 1.32
C ASP A 24 31.37 5.62 0.53
N LEU A 25 31.55 5.68 -0.79
CA LEU A 25 31.20 4.55 -1.66
C LEU A 25 32.13 3.38 -1.33
N PRO A 26 31.63 2.27 -0.78
CA PRO A 26 32.45 1.12 -0.46
C PRO A 26 32.78 0.31 -1.72
N ASN A 27 33.80 -0.53 -1.66
CA ASN A 27 34.11 -1.48 -2.72
C ASN A 27 32.98 -2.50 -2.94
N ASN A 28 32.23 -2.81 -1.88
CA ASN A 28 30.99 -3.60 -1.93
C ASN A 28 29.84 -2.71 -1.47
N PHE A 29 28.82 -2.52 -2.34
CA PHE A 29 27.68 -1.67 -2.06
C PHE A 29 26.75 -2.29 -0.99
N HIS A 30 27.17 -2.19 0.27
CA HIS A 30 26.40 -2.64 1.44
C HIS A 30 26.16 -1.47 2.38
N LEU A 31 24.89 -1.14 2.65
CA LEU A 31 24.55 -0.07 3.58
C LEU A 31 24.72 -0.58 5.03
N PRO A 32 25.42 0.16 5.90
CA PRO A 32 25.55 -0.23 7.30
C PRO A 32 24.22 -0.10 8.06
N ASN A 33 24.05 -0.93 9.07
CA ASN A 33 22.97 -0.73 10.04
C ASN A 33 23.12 0.64 10.72
N TRP A 34 22.00 1.15 11.20
CA TRP A 34 21.97 2.39 11.95
C TRP A 34 20.94 2.29 13.09
N ASN A 35 20.83 3.34 13.91
CA ASN A 35 19.88 3.42 15.00
C ASN A 35 19.18 4.76 15.03
N TYR A 36 18.13 4.86 15.81
CA TYR A 36 17.41 6.10 16.10
C TYR A 36 16.81 6.06 17.52
N ASP A 37 16.35 7.21 18.02
CA ASP A 37 15.61 7.32 19.27
C ASP A 37 14.17 6.83 19.12
N GLY A 38 13.91 5.61 19.52
CA GLY A 38 12.59 4.97 19.49
C GLY A 38 11.58 5.61 20.45
N SER A 39 12.03 6.35 21.47
CA SER A 39 11.11 7.05 22.37
C SER A 39 10.36 8.17 21.67
N SER A 40 11.00 8.81 20.68
CA SER A 40 10.39 9.85 19.86
C SER A 40 9.45 9.30 18.76
N THR A 41 9.39 7.99 18.58
CA THR A 41 8.56 7.32 17.55
C THR A 41 7.53 6.36 18.15
N GLY A 42 7.40 6.33 19.49
CA GLY A 42 6.48 5.44 20.19
C GLY A 42 6.92 3.96 20.20
N GLN A 43 8.21 3.68 19.97
CA GLN A 43 8.76 2.33 19.82
C GLN A 43 9.69 1.91 20.97
N ALA A 44 10.05 2.80 21.88
CA ALA A 44 10.88 2.50 23.03
C ALA A 44 10.58 3.40 24.22
N SER A 45 11.09 3.05 25.40
CA SER A 45 11.08 3.91 26.58
C SER A 45 12.24 4.93 26.54
N GLY A 46 12.11 6.06 27.25
CA GLY A 46 13.19 7.05 27.30
C GLY A 46 14.46 6.56 28.04
N SER A 47 14.36 5.50 28.84
CA SER A 47 15.49 4.92 29.59
C SER A 47 16.28 3.87 28.80
N ASP A 48 15.69 3.32 27.72
CA ASP A 48 16.32 2.39 26.76
C ASP A 48 15.74 2.67 25.39
N SER A 49 16.19 3.76 24.78
CA SER A 49 15.50 4.39 23.64
C SER A 49 16.00 3.95 22.27
N GLU A 50 17.13 3.26 22.19
CA GLU A 50 17.73 2.93 20.90
C GLU A 50 16.98 1.80 20.17
N ILE A 51 16.55 2.09 18.95
CA ILE A 51 16.01 1.10 18.00
C ILE A 51 16.97 1.02 16.82
N MET A 52 17.35 -0.20 16.45
CA MET A 52 18.20 -0.47 15.29
C MET A 52 17.38 -0.52 14.01
N ILE A 53 17.88 0.09 12.94
CA ILE A 53 17.35 -0.02 11.58
C ILE A 53 18.32 -0.80 10.69
N ILE A 54 17.79 -1.82 10.02
CA ILE A 54 18.54 -2.71 9.13
C ILE A 54 18.02 -2.53 7.70
N PRO A 55 18.85 -2.01 6.77
CA PRO A 55 18.45 -1.90 5.36
C PRO A 55 18.09 -3.27 4.75
N ARG A 56 16.93 -3.36 4.09
CA ARG A 56 16.44 -4.59 3.45
C ARG A 56 16.36 -4.47 1.93
N LYS A 57 15.92 -3.32 1.45
CA LYS A 57 15.78 -3.05 0.02
C LYS A 57 16.25 -1.64 -0.27
N THR A 58 16.97 -1.47 -1.38
CA THR A 58 17.41 -0.15 -1.86
C THR A 58 16.77 0.19 -3.18
N PHE A 59 16.48 1.48 -3.35
CA PHE A 59 15.90 2.05 -4.55
C PHE A 59 16.69 3.30 -4.97
N PRO A 60 16.86 3.59 -6.27
CA PRO A 60 17.40 4.88 -6.72
C PRO A 60 16.62 6.05 -6.12
N CYS A 61 17.32 7.04 -5.57
CA CYS A 61 16.68 8.21 -4.96
C CYS A 61 16.18 9.19 -6.03
N PRO A 62 14.86 9.40 -6.21
CA PRO A 62 14.33 10.29 -7.24
C PRO A 62 14.58 11.78 -6.95
N PHE A 63 14.78 12.12 -5.67
CA PHE A 63 15.00 13.52 -5.24
C PHE A 63 16.41 14.01 -5.50
N ARG A 64 17.41 13.14 -5.25
CA ARG A 64 18.84 13.50 -5.36
C ARG A 64 19.52 12.90 -6.57
N LYS A 65 18.88 11.91 -7.21
CA LYS A 65 19.34 11.21 -8.42
C LYS A 65 20.77 10.64 -8.31
N GLY A 66 21.33 10.20 -9.40
CA GLY A 66 22.70 9.66 -9.46
C GLY A 66 22.86 8.40 -8.62
N ILE A 67 23.92 8.35 -7.79
CA ILE A 67 24.25 7.20 -6.95
C ILE A 67 23.52 7.19 -5.58
N ASN A 68 22.70 8.18 -5.32
CA ASN A 68 21.98 8.31 -4.06
C ASN A 68 20.82 7.32 -4.00
N VAL A 69 20.51 6.80 -2.80
CA VAL A 69 19.54 5.74 -2.62
C VAL A 69 18.53 6.06 -1.52
N LEU A 70 17.33 5.48 -1.67
CA LEU A 70 16.36 5.24 -0.61
C LEU A 70 16.58 3.83 -0.09
N ALA A 71 16.66 3.65 1.22
CA ALA A 71 16.86 2.36 1.86
C ALA A 71 15.68 2.05 2.76
N LEU A 72 14.82 1.12 2.37
CA LEU A 72 13.76 0.60 3.21
C LEU A 72 14.36 -0.30 4.28
N CYS A 73 14.00 -0.05 5.53
CA CYS A 73 14.62 -0.67 6.69
C CYS A 73 13.60 -1.37 7.58
N ASP A 74 14.02 -2.49 8.14
CA ASP A 74 13.38 -3.15 9.26
C ASP A 74 13.82 -2.55 10.60
N THR A 75 12.94 -2.63 11.61
CA THR A 75 13.22 -2.15 12.97
C THR A 75 13.44 -3.30 13.95
N TYR A 76 14.47 -3.17 14.80
CA TYR A 76 14.87 -4.19 15.77
C TYR A 76 15.23 -3.56 17.12
N HIS A 77 14.99 -4.29 18.19
CA HIS A 77 15.61 -4.01 19.48
C HIS A 77 17.12 -4.22 19.43
N MET A 78 17.87 -3.61 20.33
CA MET A 78 19.34 -3.74 20.38
C MET A 78 19.82 -5.16 20.71
N ASN A 79 18.95 -6.01 21.26
CA ASN A 79 19.22 -7.44 21.46
C ASN A 79 19.08 -8.29 20.17
N GLY A 80 18.69 -7.67 19.06
CA GLY A 80 18.51 -8.34 17.76
C GLY A 80 17.12 -8.95 17.51
N GLU A 81 16.18 -8.79 18.44
CA GLU A 81 14.78 -9.22 18.23
C GLU A 81 14.02 -8.19 17.37
N PRO A 82 13.20 -8.64 16.41
CA PRO A 82 12.36 -7.72 15.64
C PRO A 82 11.46 -6.90 16.57
N HIS A 83 11.37 -5.59 16.32
CA HIS A 83 10.43 -4.75 17.04
C HIS A 83 8.98 -5.18 16.71
N THR A 84 8.05 -5.01 17.64
CA THR A 84 6.64 -5.43 17.48
C THR A 84 5.92 -4.74 16.31
N THR A 85 6.39 -3.56 15.92
CA THR A 85 5.88 -2.83 14.74
C THR A 85 6.57 -3.22 13.42
N ASN A 86 7.50 -4.19 13.45
CA ASN A 86 8.17 -4.70 12.25
C ASN A 86 7.30 -5.76 11.54
N THR A 87 6.28 -5.30 10.88
CA THR A 87 5.33 -6.16 10.14
C THR A 87 5.95 -6.79 8.90
N ARG A 88 7.02 -6.18 8.36
CA ARG A 88 7.75 -6.73 7.22
C ARG A 88 8.33 -8.11 7.51
N VAL A 89 8.97 -8.28 8.65
CA VAL A 89 9.57 -9.58 9.05
C VAL A 89 8.52 -10.65 9.28
N ILE A 90 7.34 -10.26 9.78
CA ILE A 90 6.19 -11.16 9.94
C ILE A 90 5.74 -11.65 8.56
N ALA A 91 5.54 -10.75 7.63
CA ALA A 91 5.12 -11.07 6.26
C ALA A 91 6.16 -11.94 5.54
N GLU A 92 7.46 -11.61 5.64
CA GLU A 92 8.54 -12.39 5.02
C GLU A 92 8.55 -13.84 5.52
N ASN A 93 8.37 -14.05 6.82
CA ASN A 93 8.29 -15.38 7.41
C ASN A 93 7.07 -16.18 6.90
N ILE A 94 5.93 -15.51 6.68
CA ILE A 94 4.73 -16.13 6.12
C ILE A 94 4.96 -16.53 4.66
N PHE A 95 5.49 -15.63 3.82
CA PHE A 95 5.74 -15.91 2.41
C PHE A 95 6.77 -17.04 2.20
N ASN A 96 7.78 -17.12 3.05
CA ASN A 96 8.82 -18.15 2.94
C ASN A 96 8.34 -19.57 3.24
N LYS A 97 7.14 -19.76 3.82
CA LYS A 97 6.61 -21.11 4.12
C LYS A 97 6.30 -21.91 2.85
N LYS A 98 5.78 -21.26 1.81
CA LYS A 98 5.45 -21.89 0.51
C LYS A 98 5.76 -21.00 -0.68
N ILE A 99 6.96 -20.44 -0.76
CA ILE A 99 7.37 -19.48 -1.81
C ILE A 99 7.09 -19.96 -3.24
N TYR A 100 7.05 -21.27 -3.46
CA TYR A 100 6.77 -21.89 -4.77
C TYR A 100 5.33 -21.68 -5.29
N GLU A 101 4.41 -21.17 -4.48
CA GLU A 101 3.07 -20.76 -4.91
C GLU A 101 3.10 -19.50 -5.80
N HIS A 102 4.22 -18.78 -5.79
CA HIS A 102 4.41 -17.53 -6.55
C HIS A 102 3.25 -16.56 -6.39
N PRO A 103 2.95 -16.07 -5.18
CA PRO A 103 1.85 -15.14 -4.93
C PRO A 103 2.15 -13.78 -5.55
N TRP A 104 1.30 -13.32 -6.47
CA TRP A 104 1.37 -12.00 -7.08
C TRP A 104 0.29 -11.09 -6.53
N PHE A 105 0.69 -9.85 -6.26
CA PHE A 105 -0.17 -8.80 -5.75
C PHE A 105 -0.13 -7.57 -6.63
N GLY A 106 -1.30 -6.96 -6.83
CA GLY A 106 -1.46 -5.61 -7.35
C GLY A 106 -2.23 -4.79 -6.33
N LEU A 107 -1.71 -3.64 -5.92
CA LEU A 107 -2.31 -2.79 -4.88
C LEU A 107 -2.77 -1.48 -5.51
N GLU A 108 -4.06 -1.14 -5.32
CA GLU A 108 -4.71 0.08 -5.80
C GLU A 108 -4.83 1.06 -4.63
N GLN A 109 -3.85 1.94 -4.48
CA GLN A 109 -3.77 2.87 -3.36
C GLN A 109 -4.52 4.16 -3.65
N GLU A 110 -5.66 4.33 -3.02
CA GLU A 110 -6.39 5.60 -3.02
C GLU A 110 -5.89 6.53 -1.92
N TYR A 111 -6.04 7.85 -2.13
CA TYR A 111 -5.68 8.89 -1.17
C TYR A 111 -6.34 10.21 -1.52
N PHE A 112 -6.42 11.12 -0.55
CA PHE A 112 -6.84 12.50 -0.76
C PHE A 112 -5.65 13.47 -0.69
N LEU A 113 -5.71 14.52 -1.49
CA LEU A 113 -4.87 15.70 -1.35
C LEU A 113 -5.62 16.77 -0.55
N ILE A 114 -5.07 17.12 0.59
CA ILE A 114 -5.63 18.10 1.52
C ILE A 114 -4.88 19.42 1.37
N ASN A 115 -5.62 20.51 1.15
CA ASN A 115 -5.06 21.86 1.17
C ASN A 115 -4.67 22.21 2.60
N LEU A 116 -3.41 22.60 2.83
CA LEU A 116 -2.89 22.94 4.16
C LEU A 116 -3.50 24.21 4.77
N GLU A 117 -3.96 25.15 3.94
CA GLU A 117 -4.55 26.40 4.41
C GLU A 117 -5.97 26.20 4.93
N THR A 118 -6.75 25.36 4.26
CA THR A 118 -8.17 25.12 4.59
C THR A 118 -8.40 23.87 5.43
N GLY A 119 -7.47 22.92 5.41
CA GLY A 119 -7.62 21.60 6.01
C GLY A 119 -8.64 20.69 5.30
N LEU A 120 -9.12 21.08 4.12
CA LEU A 120 -10.13 20.37 3.34
C LEU A 120 -9.52 19.68 2.11
N PRO A 121 -10.15 18.61 1.58
CA PRO A 121 -9.76 18.06 0.28
C PRO A 121 -9.82 19.13 -0.81
N LEU A 122 -8.89 19.06 -1.76
CA LEU A 122 -8.87 19.96 -2.91
C LEU A 122 -10.23 19.93 -3.62
N GLY A 123 -10.79 21.10 -3.86
CA GLY A 123 -12.10 21.27 -4.51
C GLY A 123 -13.29 21.21 -3.57
N CYS A 124 -13.07 21.05 -2.25
CA CYS A 124 -14.11 21.11 -1.23
C CYS A 124 -14.19 22.44 -0.48
N GLU A 125 -13.41 23.45 -0.84
CA GLU A 125 -13.29 24.73 -0.13
C GLU A 125 -14.60 25.54 -0.13
N LYS A 126 -15.50 25.26 -1.07
CA LYS A 126 -16.82 25.92 -1.19
C LYS A 126 -18.00 24.96 -0.89
N GLY A 127 -17.72 23.87 -0.21
CA GLY A 127 -18.64 22.77 0.03
C GLY A 127 -18.31 21.54 -0.83
N ILE A 128 -18.93 20.43 -0.52
CA ILE A 128 -18.68 19.15 -1.22
C ILE A 128 -19.44 19.13 -2.55
N PRO A 129 -18.74 19.16 -3.71
CA PRO A 129 -19.41 19.10 -4.99
C PRO A 129 -19.98 17.71 -5.28
N LYS A 130 -20.85 17.61 -6.29
CA LYS A 130 -21.37 16.32 -6.77
C LYS A 130 -20.19 15.43 -7.22
N GLN A 131 -20.14 14.22 -6.69
CA GLN A 131 -19.10 13.25 -7.01
C GLN A 131 -19.34 12.57 -8.37
N GLY A 132 -18.33 11.81 -8.82
CA GLY A 132 -18.36 11.07 -10.08
C GLY A 132 -17.80 11.84 -11.27
N GLN A 133 -17.97 13.15 -11.34
CA GLN A 133 -17.42 13.99 -12.41
C GLN A 133 -15.87 14.07 -12.38
N PHE A 134 -15.26 13.69 -11.27
CA PHE A 134 -13.81 13.72 -11.08
C PHE A 134 -13.12 12.42 -11.52
N TYR A 135 -13.88 11.32 -11.64
CA TYR A 135 -13.33 10.02 -12.01
C TYR A 135 -12.68 10.04 -13.40
N CYS A 136 -11.40 9.71 -13.46
CA CYS A 136 -10.58 9.76 -14.69
C CYS A 136 -10.67 11.10 -15.44
N SER A 137 -10.91 12.19 -14.71
CA SER A 137 -11.21 13.49 -15.28
C SER A 137 -9.99 14.17 -15.92
N VAL A 138 -10.28 15.11 -16.80
CA VAL A 138 -9.32 16.02 -17.41
C VAL A 138 -9.76 17.47 -17.22
N GLY A 139 -8.79 18.40 -17.32
CA GLY A 139 -9.03 19.84 -17.21
C GLY A 139 -8.84 20.38 -15.79
N SER A 140 -8.45 21.65 -15.69
CA SER A 140 -8.04 22.32 -14.47
C SER A 140 -9.13 22.40 -13.38
N GLY A 141 -10.39 22.35 -13.77
CA GLY A 141 -11.51 22.39 -12.82
C GLY A 141 -11.84 21.05 -12.16
N ASN A 142 -11.34 19.94 -12.69
CA ASN A 142 -11.70 18.58 -12.25
C ASN A 142 -10.47 17.80 -11.78
N ALA A 143 -9.36 17.84 -12.49
CA ALA A 143 -8.14 17.07 -12.18
C ALA A 143 -7.25 17.85 -11.18
N LEU A 144 -7.77 18.07 -9.97
CA LEU A 144 -7.12 18.86 -8.94
C LEU A 144 -5.91 18.13 -8.36
N GLY A 145 -4.74 18.80 -8.32
CA GLY A 145 -3.50 18.23 -7.80
C GLY A 145 -2.70 17.40 -8.81
N ARG A 146 -3.11 17.30 -10.08
CA ARG A 146 -2.43 16.52 -11.13
C ARG A 146 -0.91 16.75 -11.22
N PRO A 147 -0.35 17.98 -11.11
CA PRO A 147 1.11 18.15 -11.18
C PRO A 147 1.88 17.35 -10.14
N LEU A 148 1.38 17.25 -8.91
CA LEU A 148 1.97 16.37 -7.87
C LEU A 148 1.87 14.90 -8.25
N VAL A 149 0.70 14.47 -8.74
CA VAL A 149 0.42 13.06 -9.05
C VAL A 149 1.28 12.56 -10.21
N GLU A 150 1.50 13.38 -11.23
CA GLU A 150 2.39 13.06 -12.35
C GLU A 150 3.87 13.07 -11.92
N GLU A 151 4.29 14.05 -11.12
CA GLU A 151 5.65 14.06 -10.53
C GLU A 151 5.89 12.81 -9.65
N HIS A 152 4.86 12.36 -8.92
CA HIS A 152 4.92 11.12 -8.15
C HIS A 152 5.11 9.89 -9.04
N LEU A 153 4.35 9.76 -10.12
CA LEU A 153 4.50 8.66 -11.09
C LEU A 153 5.93 8.62 -11.66
N GLU A 154 6.44 9.76 -12.13
CA GLU A 154 7.80 9.86 -12.67
C GLU A 154 8.87 9.51 -11.63
N ALA A 155 8.70 9.96 -10.39
CA ALA A 155 9.61 9.67 -9.29
C ALA A 155 9.60 8.17 -8.92
N CYS A 156 8.44 7.53 -8.92
CA CYS A 156 8.30 6.10 -8.70
C CYS A 156 8.96 5.27 -9.83
N LEU A 157 8.77 5.68 -11.08
CA LEU A 157 9.45 5.05 -12.23
C LEU A 157 10.98 5.20 -12.13
N TYR A 158 11.48 6.39 -11.76
CA TYR A 158 12.91 6.60 -11.54
C TYR A 158 13.46 5.71 -10.42
N ALA A 159 12.70 5.54 -9.35
CA ALA A 159 13.08 4.66 -8.23
C ALA A 159 13.01 3.16 -8.59
N GLY A 160 12.53 2.80 -9.79
CA GLY A 160 12.39 1.42 -10.25
C GLY A 160 11.25 0.67 -9.56
N LEU A 161 10.24 1.39 -9.07
CA LEU A 161 9.03 0.77 -8.52
C LEU A 161 8.19 0.14 -9.65
N LYS A 162 7.53 -0.96 -9.33
CA LYS A 162 6.52 -1.57 -10.22
C LYS A 162 5.21 -0.79 -10.13
N ILE A 163 5.24 0.49 -10.49
CA ILE A 163 4.04 1.31 -10.58
C ILE A 163 3.32 1.02 -11.89
N GLY A 164 2.02 0.69 -11.80
CA GLY A 164 1.19 0.32 -12.95
C GLY A 164 0.47 1.49 -13.60
N GLY A 165 0.14 2.53 -12.83
CA GLY A 165 -0.58 3.69 -13.32
C GLY A 165 -1.07 4.62 -12.22
N ILE A 166 -1.81 5.65 -12.66
CA ILE A 166 -2.48 6.64 -11.81
C ILE A 166 -3.83 6.99 -12.41
N ASN A 167 -4.80 7.32 -11.59
CA ASN A 167 -6.07 7.92 -12.03
C ASN A 167 -6.66 8.82 -10.95
N ALA A 168 -7.44 9.81 -11.40
CA ALA A 168 -8.29 10.56 -10.49
C ALA A 168 -9.51 9.71 -10.10
N GLU A 169 -9.88 9.82 -8.83
CA GLU A 169 -11.00 9.09 -8.24
C GLU A 169 -12.32 9.88 -8.24
N VAL A 170 -13.40 9.29 -7.70
CA VAL A 170 -14.76 9.83 -7.81
C VAL A 170 -14.99 11.11 -7.03
N ALA A 171 -14.22 11.34 -5.95
CA ALA A 171 -14.30 12.55 -5.14
C ALA A 171 -13.28 13.62 -5.59
N PRO A 172 -13.54 14.90 -5.34
CA PRO A 172 -12.59 15.97 -5.65
C PRO A 172 -11.31 15.82 -4.84
N GLY A 173 -10.15 16.01 -5.48
CA GLY A 173 -8.84 15.85 -4.84
C GLY A 173 -8.49 14.41 -4.43
N GLN A 174 -9.31 13.43 -4.79
CA GLN A 174 -9.02 12.01 -4.58
C GLN A 174 -8.31 11.43 -5.79
N TRP A 175 -7.25 10.67 -5.54
CA TRP A 175 -6.42 10.03 -6.54
C TRP A 175 -6.09 8.59 -6.15
N GLU A 176 -5.70 7.83 -7.14
CA GLU A 176 -5.22 6.47 -6.99
C GLU A 176 -3.92 6.28 -7.75
N PHE A 177 -3.00 5.48 -7.18
CA PHE A 177 -1.89 4.89 -7.92
C PHE A 177 -1.88 3.36 -7.72
N GLN A 178 -1.38 2.62 -8.70
CA GLN A 178 -1.34 1.17 -8.67
C GLN A 178 0.10 0.67 -8.59
N ILE A 179 0.35 -0.26 -7.65
CA ILE A 179 1.61 -0.99 -7.52
C ILE A 179 1.41 -2.44 -7.95
N GLY A 180 2.29 -2.95 -8.79
CA GLY A 180 2.31 -4.35 -9.18
C GLY A 180 2.26 -4.62 -10.69
N PRO A 181 2.23 -5.92 -11.06
CA PRO A 181 2.26 -7.08 -10.18
C PRO A 181 3.61 -7.27 -9.47
N CYS A 182 3.57 -7.51 -8.17
CA CYS A 182 4.71 -7.79 -7.31
C CYS A 182 4.60 -9.18 -6.70
N GLU A 183 5.72 -9.88 -6.47
CA GLU A 183 5.72 -11.20 -5.85
C GLU A 183 6.02 -11.10 -4.35
N GLY A 184 5.16 -11.69 -3.53
CA GLY A 184 5.35 -11.81 -2.09
C GLY A 184 5.63 -10.48 -1.39
N ILE A 185 6.74 -10.42 -0.65
CA ILE A 185 7.14 -9.26 0.16
C ILE A 185 7.34 -7.98 -0.66
N GLU A 186 7.67 -8.11 -1.95
CA GLU A 186 7.96 -6.97 -2.83
C GLU A 186 6.76 -6.00 -2.93
N ALA A 187 5.53 -6.50 -2.82
CA ALA A 187 4.33 -5.67 -2.88
C ALA A 187 4.30 -4.61 -1.76
N GLY A 188 4.58 -5.04 -0.54
CA GLY A 188 4.68 -4.13 0.61
C GLY A 188 5.87 -3.17 0.50
N ASP A 189 7.03 -3.68 0.08
CA ASP A 189 8.24 -2.86 -0.11
C ASP A 189 7.98 -1.72 -1.10
N HIS A 190 7.38 -2.02 -2.25
CA HIS A 190 7.09 -1.03 -3.27
C HIS A 190 6.00 -0.04 -2.87
N LEU A 191 4.94 -0.50 -2.18
CA LEU A 191 3.86 0.39 -1.74
C LEU A 191 4.36 1.37 -0.67
N TRP A 192 5.15 0.92 0.31
CA TRP A 192 5.70 1.80 1.33
C TRP A 192 6.63 2.86 0.75
N ILE A 193 7.48 2.50 -0.22
CA ILE A 193 8.34 3.48 -0.87
C ILE A 193 7.54 4.42 -1.78
N ALA A 194 6.50 3.96 -2.46
CA ALA A 194 5.62 4.84 -3.23
C ALA A 194 4.90 5.86 -2.33
N ARG A 195 4.37 5.43 -1.16
CA ARG A 195 3.81 6.34 -0.15
C ARG A 195 4.86 7.34 0.34
N TYR A 196 6.08 6.89 0.63
CA TYR A 196 7.18 7.78 1.04
C TYR A 196 7.49 8.84 -0.02
N ILE A 197 7.58 8.46 -1.28
CA ILE A 197 7.83 9.40 -2.38
C ILE A 197 6.69 10.42 -2.50
N LEU A 198 5.44 9.98 -2.39
CA LEU A 198 4.25 10.85 -2.44
C LEU A 198 4.25 11.87 -1.30
N GLU A 199 4.47 11.43 -0.06
CA GLU A 199 4.56 12.31 1.12
C GLU A 199 5.66 13.35 0.96
N ARG A 200 6.85 12.96 0.49
CA ARG A 200 7.98 13.88 0.27
C ARG A 200 7.71 14.88 -0.85
N LEU A 201 7.01 14.50 -1.89
CA LEU A 201 6.61 15.43 -2.96
C LEU A 201 5.50 16.37 -2.50
N SER A 202 4.59 15.89 -1.67
CA SER A 202 3.49 16.72 -1.14
C SER A 202 3.99 17.91 -0.31
N GLU A 203 5.12 17.75 0.43
CA GLU A 203 5.80 18.84 1.13
C GLU A 203 6.14 20.03 0.20
N LYS A 204 6.61 19.72 -1.02
CA LYS A 204 6.98 20.72 -2.03
C LYS A 204 5.75 21.41 -2.65
N HIS A 205 4.65 20.67 -2.79
CA HIS A 205 3.43 21.17 -3.42
C HIS A 205 2.47 21.87 -2.44
N GLY A 206 2.78 21.87 -1.13
CA GLY A 206 1.93 22.48 -0.12
C GLY A 206 0.63 21.72 0.14
N TYR A 207 0.63 20.43 -0.05
CA TYR A 207 -0.49 19.56 0.27
C TYR A 207 -0.12 18.58 1.37
N ARG A 208 -1.12 18.05 2.07
CA ARG A 208 -1.00 16.87 2.92
C ARG A 208 -1.69 15.70 2.21
N VAL A 209 -1.05 14.55 2.22
CA VAL A 209 -1.68 13.29 1.78
C VAL A 209 -2.50 12.73 2.91
N ASP A 210 -3.70 12.25 2.62
CA ASP A 210 -4.58 11.64 3.61
C ASP A 210 -5.06 10.26 3.14
N TYR A 211 -4.69 9.24 3.90
CA TYR A 211 -5.07 7.84 3.67
C TYR A 211 -6.23 7.39 4.58
N SER A 212 -6.94 8.31 5.23
CA SER A 212 -8.08 7.94 6.08
C SER A 212 -9.12 7.15 5.29
N PRO A 213 -9.69 6.07 5.86
CA PRO A 213 -10.71 5.28 5.18
C PRO A 213 -11.94 6.09 4.80
N LYS A 214 -12.26 7.13 5.57
CA LYS A 214 -13.43 8.00 5.38
C LYS A 214 -13.17 9.37 5.98
N LEU A 215 -13.17 10.41 5.16
CA LEU A 215 -13.01 11.80 5.61
C LEU A 215 -14.34 12.43 6.03
N SER A 216 -15.43 12.08 5.36
CA SER A 216 -16.77 12.61 5.60
C SER A 216 -17.82 11.59 5.15
N SER A 217 -19.00 11.61 5.77
CA SER A 217 -20.14 10.77 5.35
C SER A 217 -20.63 11.09 3.92
N GLU A 218 -20.33 12.29 3.42
CA GLU A 218 -20.84 12.81 2.14
C GLU A 218 -19.95 12.51 0.95
N ILE A 219 -18.69 12.08 1.17
CA ILE A 219 -17.74 11.73 0.09
C ILE A 219 -17.35 10.25 0.15
N ASN A 220 -16.93 9.71 -1.00
CA ASN A 220 -16.40 8.36 -1.05
C ASN A 220 -15.26 8.17 -0.05
N GLY A 221 -15.12 6.95 0.46
CA GLY A 221 -13.96 6.55 1.25
C GLY A 221 -12.77 6.21 0.35
N SER A 222 -11.63 5.94 0.99
CA SER A 222 -10.41 5.50 0.31
C SER A 222 -10.03 4.08 0.69
N GLY A 223 -9.83 3.23 -0.32
CA GLY A 223 -9.39 1.86 -0.21
C GLY A 223 -7.93 1.67 -0.62
N CYS A 224 -7.41 0.48 -0.32
CA CYS A 224 -6.19 -0.07 -0.91
C CYS A 224 -6.53 -1.47 -1.41
N HIS A 225 -7.27 -1.54 -2.52
CA HIS A 225 -7.76 -2.80 -3.04
C HIS A 225 -6.60 -3.72 -3.43
N CYS A 226 -6.73 -5.00 -3.13
CA CYS A 226 -5.66 -5.97 -3.35
C CYS A 226 -6.05 -6.99 -4.42
N ASN A 227 -5.48 -6.86 -5.61
CA ASN A 227 -5.53 -7.86 -6.64
C ASN A 227 -4.56 -8.99 -6.30
N TYR A 228 -5.02 -10.23 -6.31
CA TYR A 228 -4.23 -11.37 -5.86
C TYR A 228 -4.37 -12.58 -6.78
N SER A 229 -3.26 -13.26 -7.00
CA SER A 229 -3.22 -14.55 -7.68
C SER A 229 -2.03 -15.40 -7.25
N THR A 230 -2.20 -16.72 -7.26
CA THR A 230 -1.11 -17.69 -7.21
C THR A 230 -0.78 -18.21 -8.61
N LYS A 231 0.27 -19.02 -8.74
CA LYS A 231 0.62 -19.69 -10.00
C LYS A 231 -0.57 -20.50 -10.55
N ASP A 232 -1.23 -21.27 -9.69
CA ASP A 232 -2.35 -22.12 -10.12
C ASP A 232 -3.59 -21.31 -10.51
N MET A 233 -3.83 -20.18 -9.88
CA MET A 233 -4.90 -19.22 -10.31
C MET A 233 -4.64 -18.65 -11.70
N ARG A 234 -3.36 -18.39 -12.06
CA ARG A 234 -2.98 -17.81 -13.36
C ARG A 234 -2.93 -18.84 -14.49
N HIS A 235 -2.71 -20.09 -14.18
CA HIS A 235 -2.45 -21.09 -15.22
C HIS A 235 -3.41 -22.29 -15.19
N GLY A 236 -4.03 -22.59 -14.03
CA GLY A 236 -4.69 -23.87 -13.79
C GLY A 236 -3.68 -25.03 -13.65
N ASN A 237 -4.21 -26.21 -13.59
CA ASN A 237 -3.44 -27.45 -13.64
C ASN A 237 -4.16 -28.51 -14.50
N ILE A 238 -3.63 -29.74 -14.55
CA ILE A 238 -4.18 -30.83 -15.37
C ILE A 238 -5.64 -31.23 -15.01
N ARG A 239 -6.11 -30.87 -13.82
CA ARG A 239 -7.45 -31.25 -13.32
C ARG A 239 -8.42 -30.08 -13.24
N ASN A 240 -7.93 -28.87 -12.93
CA ASN A 240 -8.74 -27.71 -12.62
C ASN A 240 -8.29 -26.49 -13.40
N THR A 241 -9.26 -25.65 -13.82
CA THR A 241 -8.98 -24.31 -14.33
C THR A 241 -8.50 -23.39 -13.21
N GLY A 242 -7.86 -22.27 -13.55
CA GLY A 242 -7.44 -21.28 -12.58
C GLY A 242 -8.60 -20.68 -11.78
N LEU A 243 -9.80 -20.61 -12.39
CA LEU A 243 -11.00 -20.10 -11.72
C LEU A 243 -11.42 -20.97 -10.53
N VAL A 244 -11.25 -22.30 -10.59
CA VAL A 244 -11.53 -23.19 -9.46
C VAL A 244 -10.64 -22.87 -8.26
N PHE A 245 -9.36 -22.57 -8.49
CA PHE A 245 -8.44 -22.15 -7.41
C PHE A 245 -8.82 -20.80 -6.83
N ILE A 246 -9.31 -19.86 -7.66
CA ILE A 246 -9.82 -18.55 -7.23
C ILE A 246 -11.05 -18.74 -6.34
N GLU A 247 -12.03 -19.53 -6.76
CA GLU A 247 -13.27 -19.78 -6.01
C GLU A 247 -12.97 -20.45 -4.66
N ASN A 248 -12.10 -21.44 -4.61
CA ASN A 248 -11.65 -22.08 -3.36
C ASN A 248 -10.94 -21.08 -2.42
N ALA A 249 -10.13 -20.18 -2.96
CA ALA A 249 -9.48 -19.14 -2.15
C ALA A 249 -10.50 -18.14 -1.57
N ILE A 250 -11.51 -17.76 -2.34
CA ILE A 250 -12.58 -16.87 -1.89
C ILE A 250 -13.42 -17.54 -0.77
N GLU A 251 -13.67 -18.83 -0.87
CA GLU A 251 -14.35 -19.60 0.19
C GLU A 251 -13.56 -19.51 1.51
N LYS A 252 -12.25 -19.78 1.49
CA LYS A 252 -11.38 -19.65 2.67
C LYS A 252 -11.37 -18.23 3.23
N LEU A 253 -11.37 -17.20 2.36
CA LEU A 253 -11.44 -15.80 2.79
C LEU A 253 -12.77 -15.49 3.47
N SER A 254 -13.88 -16.12 3.07
CA SER A 254 -15.18 -15.93 3.70
C SER A 254 -15.21 -16.47 5.12
N GLU A 255 -14.59 -17.63 5.35
CA GLU A 255 -14.48 -18.25 6.68
C GLU A 255 -13.65 -17.43 7.66
N LYS A 256 -12.67 -16.68 7.15
CA LYS A 256 -11.72 -15.87 7.93
C LYS A 256 -12.00 -14.36 7.86
N HIS A 257 -13.18 -13.96 7.39
CA HIS A 257 -13.53 -12.56 7.17
C HIS A 257 -13.15 -11.65 8.34
N LYS A 258 -13.56 -12.00 9.54
CA LYS A 258 -13.30 -11.18 10.74
C LYS A 258 -11.82 -11.00 11.02
N GLU A 259 -11.01 -12.06 10.90
CA GLU A 259 -9.57 -11.99 11.09
C GLU A 259 -8.88 -11.05 10.07
N HIS A 260 -9.39 -11.02 8.83
CA HIS A 260 -8.91 -10.08 7.81
C HIS A 260 -9.26 -8.64 8.15
N MET A 261 -10.50 -8.38 8.61
CA MET A 261 -10.92 -7.03 8.96
C MET A 261 -10.09 -6.41 10.08
N GLU A 262 -9.55 -7.19 11.00
CA GLU A 262 -8.67 -6.74 12.08
C GLU A 262 -7.35 -6.11 11.57
N VAL A 263 -6.88 -6.50 10.39
CA VAL A 263 -5.61 -6.00 9.80
C VAL A 263 -5.81 -5.13 8.55
N TYR A 264 -7.06 -4.90 8.13
CA TYR A 264 -7.38 -4.20 6.88
C TYR A 264 -7.52 -2.67 7.03
N GLY A 265 -7.00 -2.10 8.10
CA GLY A 265 -6.92 -0.67 8.33
C GLY A 265 -7.85 -0.18 9.44
N LYS A 266 -7.35 0.76 10.24
CA LYS A 266 -8.09 1.34 11.36
C LYS A 266 -9.18 2.29 10.86
N GLY A 267 -10.41 2.18 11.39
CA GLY A 267 -11.55 3.01 11.00
C GLY A 267 -12.22 2.57 9.70
N ASN A 268 -11.90 1.36 9.19
CA ASN A 268 -12.43 0.85 7.92
C ASN A 268 -13.96 0.59 7.98
N GLU A 269 -14.52 0.41 9.17
CA GLU A 269 -15.97 0.33 9.41
C GLU A 269 -16.72 1.61 8.99
N LEU A 270 -16.04 2.76 9.00
CA LEU A 270 -16.61 4.02 8.52
C LEU A 270 -16.73 4.08 6.99
N ARG A 271 -15.90 3.31 6.28
CA ARG A 271 -15.90 3.21 4.81
C ARG A 271 -16.83 2.12 4.31
N MET A 272 -16.81 0.94 4.95
CA MET A 272 -17.53 -0.25 4.48
C MET A 272 -18.96 -0.30 5.04
N ILE A 273 -19.83 0.49 4.48
CA ILE A 273 -21.22 0.67 4.95
C ILE A 273 -22.30 0.12 3.98
N GLY A 274 -21.87 -0.57 2.91
CA GLY A 274 -22.77 -1.17 1.91
C GLY A 274 -23.31 -0.20 0.86
N VAL A 275 -22.74 1.01 0.79
CA VAL A 275 -22.99 2.01 -0.26
C VAL A 275 -21.67 2.58 -0.78
N HIS A 276 -21.70 3.39 -1.83
CA HIS A 276 -20.50 3.96 -2.45
C HIS A 276 -19.48 2.88 -2.89
N GLU A 277 -19.99 1.84 -3.56
CA GLU A 277 -19.19 0.73 -4.09
C GLU A 277 -18.42 -0.09 -3.05
N THR A 278 -18.92 -0.15 -1.80
CA THR A 278 -18.38 -0.98 -0.72
C THR A 278 -19.39 -2.03 -0.26
N ALA A 279 -18.88 -3.19 0.19
CA ALA A 279 -19.64 -4.13 1.00
C ALA A 279 -19.80 -3.59 2.43
N LYS A 280 -20.64 -4.21 3.25
CA LYS A 280 -20.70 -3.93 4.67
C LYS A 280 -19.49 -4.53 5.40
N TYR A 281 -19.07 -3.87 6.49
CA TYR A 281 -17.87 -4.23 7.24
C TYR A 281 -17.92 -5.62 7.89
N ASP A 282 -19.07 -6.01 8.38
CA ASP A 282 -19.32 -7.24 9.12
C ASP A 282 -19.87 -8.39 8.26
N GLU A 283 -20.11 -8.14 6.98
CA GLU A 283 -20.65 -9.12 6.04
C GLU A 283 -19.64 -9.43 4.92
N PHE A 284 -19.37 -10.72 4.70
CA PHE A 284 -18.59 -11.13 3.52
C PHE A 284 -19.50 -11.36 2.33
N SER A 285 -19.09 -10.87 1.18
CA SER A 285 -19.75 -11.12 -0.09
C SER A 285 -18.74 -11.25 -1.23
N PHE A 286 -19.09 -11.96 -2.28
CA PHE A 286 -18.29 -11.96 -3.51
C PHE A 286 -19.18 -11.92 -4.73
N GLY A 287 -18.63 -11.50 -5.86
CA GLY A 287 -19.42 -11.41 -7.08
C GLY A 287 -18.58 -11.19 -8.33
N ARG A 288 -19.16 -11.56 -9.47
CA ARG A 288 -18.58 -11.36 -10.79
C ARG A 288 -18.79 -9.91 -11.19
N ALA A 289 -17.70 -9.20 -11.48
CA ALA A 289 -17.70 -7.77 -11.84
C ALA A 289 -18.46 -6.85 -10.86
N ASN A 290 -18.77 -7.29 -9.65
CA ASN A 290 -19.56 -6.58 -8.66
C ASN A 290 -18.67 -5.71 -7.77
N ARG A 291 -18.69 -4.39 -7.95
CA ARG A 291 -17.92 -3.42 -7.14
C ARG A 291 -18.49 -3.23 -5.72
N GLY A 292 -19.74 -3.63 -5.46
CA GLY A 292 -20.36 -3.61 -4.14
C GLY A 292 -20.07 -4.84 -3.28
N ALA A 293 -19.25 -5.79 -3.77
CA ALA A 293 -18.88 -6.99 -3.03
C ALA A 293 -17.55 -6.82 -2.28
N SER A 294 -17.33 -7.63 -1.24
CA SER A 294 -16.05 -7.73 -0.51
C SER A 294 -14.94 -8.20 -1.43
N VAL A 295 -15.21 -9.21 -2.25
CA VAL A 295 -14.28 -9.77 -3.24
C VAL A 295 -14.93 -9.76 -4.62
N ARG A 296 -14.22 -9.20 -5.60
CA ARG A 296 -14.65 -9.13 -7.00
C ARG A 296 -13.81 -10.07 -7.87
N ILE A 297 -14.48 -10.87 -8.71
CA ILE A 297 -13.83 -11.62 -9.77
C ILE A 297 -13.98 -10.82 -11.07
N PRO A 298 -12.89 -10.35 -11.71
CA PRO A 298 -12.97 -9.60 -12.97
C PRO A 298 -13.62 -10.40 -14.11
N ASN A 299 -14.27 -9.73 -15.04
CA ASN A 299 -14.89 -10.37 -16.20
C ASN A 299 -13.89 -11.18 -17.04
N ASN A 300 -12.67 -10.67 -17.24
CA ASN A 300 -11.64 -11.39 -17.99
C ASN A 300 -11.26 -12.72 -17.31
N THR A 301 -11.16 -12.74 -15.98
CA THR A 301 -10.90 -13.97 -15.20
C THR A 301 -12.01 -15.01 -15.44
N ILE A 302 -13.26 -14.57 -15.51
CA ILE A 302 -14.40 -15.46 -15.81
C ILE A 302 -14.32 -16.02 -17.23
N VAL A 303 -14.07 -15.16 -18.21
CA VAL A 303 -13.99 -15.54 -19.63
C VAL A 303 -12.82 -16.48 -19.89
N GLU A 304 -11.65 -16.16 -19.35
CA GLU A 304 -10.43 -16.94 -19.54
C GLU A 304 -10.33 -18.16 -18.61
N GLN A 305 -11.25 -18.29 -17.66
CA GLN A 305 -11.26 -19.36 -16.62
C GLN A 305 -9.97 -19.41 -15.79
N LYS A 306 -9.25 -18.29 -15.68
CA LYS A 306 -7.98 -18.12 -14.95
C LYS A 306 -7.68 -16.64 -14.78
N GLY A 307 -6.82 -16.30 -13.82
CA GLY A 307 -6.39 -14.92 -13.60
C GLY A 307 -6.22 -14.60 -12.12
N TYR A 308 -7.00 -13.66 -11.61
CA TYR A 308 -6.90 -13.13 -10.26
C TYR A 308 -8.29 -12.73 -9.73
N PHE A 309 -8.37 -12.48 -8.43
CA PHE A 309 -9.48 -11.78 -7.81
C PHE A 309 -9.01 -10.48 -7.14
N GLU A 310 -9.92 -9.59 -6.87
CA GLU A 310 -9.71 -8.33 -6.17
C GLU A 310 -10.38 -8.37 -4.79
N ASP A 311 -9.59 -8.28 -3.72
CA ASP A 311 -10.09 -8.02 -2.36
C ASP A 311 -10.26 -6.51 -2.17
N ARG A 312 -11.51 -6.05 -2.07
CA ARG A 312 -11.88 -4.64 -1.97
C ARG A 312 -12.02 -4.16 -0.53
N ARG A 313 -11.81 -5.04 0.43
CA ARG A 313 -11.98 -4.76 1.85
C ARG A 313 -10.87 -3.89 2.46
N PRO A 314 -9.57 -3.97 2.08
CA PRO A 314 -8.54 -3.17 2.72
C PRO A 314 -8.76 -1.68 2.51
N ALA A 315 -8.58 -0.89 3.59
CA ALA A 315 -8.64 0.57 3.58
C ALA A 315 -7.31 1.18 3.14
N ALA A 316 -7.34 2.43 2.70
CA ALA A 316 -6.15 3.14 2.21
C ALA A 316 -5.01 3.24 3.24
N ASN A 317 -5.33 3.30 4.54
CA ASN A 317 -4.36 3.36 5.64
C ASN A 317 -3.85 1.99 6.12
N CYS A 318 -4.18 0.90 5.42
CA CYS A 318 -3.72 -0.43 5.81
C CYS A 318 -2.20 -0.56 5.74
N ASP A 319 -1.67 -1.50 6.50
CA ASP A 319 -0.30 -1.98 6.33
C ASP A 319 -0.26 -3.05 5.22
N PRO A 320 0.41 -2.78 4.09
CA PRO A 320 0.43 -3.72 2.96
C PRO A 320 1.11 -5.05 3.30
N TYR A 321 2.04 -5.09 4.25
CA TYR A 321 2.65 -6.34 4.69
C TYR A 321 1.63 -7.24 5.37
N LEU A 322 0.82 -6.68 6.27
CA LEU A 322 -0.23 -7.42 6.96
C LEU A 322 -1.33 -7.87 6.00
N VAL A 323 -1.76 -6.99 5.09
CA VAL A 323 -2.80 -7.31 4.10
C VAL A 323 -2.38 -8.47 3.21
N THR A 324 -1.23 -8.33 2.55
CA THR A 324 -0.77 -9.31 1.56
C THR A 324 -0.40 -10.65 2.18
N SER A 325 0.29 -10.64 3.34
CA SER A 325 0.63 -11.87 4.03
C SER A 325 -0.59 -12.57 4.61
N LYS A 326 -1.61 -11.84 5.10
CA LYS A 326 -2.85 -12.44 5.61
C LYS A 326 -3.68 -13.11 4.51
N ILE A 327 -3.78 -12.48 3.33
CA ILE A 327 -4.43 -13.10 2.16
C ILE A 327 -3.70 -14.40 1.80
N TYR A 328 -2.38 -14.35 1.70
CA TYR A 328 -1.55 -15.51 1.36
C TYR A 328 -1.64 -16.62 2.42
N GLU A 329 -1.54 -16.28 3.70
CA GLU A 329 -1.68 -17.23 4.80
C GLU A 329 -3.01 -17.97 4.72
N THR A 330 -4.12 -17.25 4.56
CA THR A 330 -5.48 -17.82 4.49
C THR A 330 -5.66 -18.71 3.27
N THR A 331 -5.13 -18.33 2.12
CA THR A 331 -5.43 -19.03 0.86
C THR A 331 -4.49 -20.20 0.58
N CYS A 332 -3.24 -20.17 1.08
CA CYS A 332 -2.19 -21.13 0.74
C CYS A 332 -1.68 -21.98 1.90
N LEU A 333 -1.79 -21.52 3.16
CA LEU A 333 -1.22 -22.23 4.32
C LEU A 333 -2.29 -22.94 5.09
#